data_f840f30bb8ab58ecb62474381f0019f1
#
_entry.id   f840f30bb8ab58ecb62474381f0019f1
#
_cell.length_a   1.000
_cell.length_b   1.000
_cell.length_c   1.000
_cell.angle_alpha   90.00
_cell.angle_beta   90.00
_cell.angle_gamma   90.00
#
_symmetry.space_group_name_H-M   'P 1'
#
loop_
_entity.id
_entity.type
_entity.pdbx_description
1 polymer ?
#
loop_
_entity_poly.entity_id
_entity_poly.type
_entity_poly.pdbx_seq_one_letter_code
_entity_poly.pdbx_strand_id
1 'polypeptide(L)'
;HVSPNIGSTMGAFIKIIVMLILGLSTAAFGLWLMLPEVASGSGLMISKWVALPIVISLTVLLLKLLPLGSDYKEGINRQYKIFGNKHTWAMTIIYTMTFGSFIGYAATLALSIKVIFGFQHIMVDGIMTHDTINPNGPSALTYAWMGAFVGALIRPVGGMIADKMGGAKVTQIISAVMVASALGVAYFMKQAYASATPEEFFYPFLILFVVLFAMTGIGNGSTFRTISQVFNKEQAGPVLGWTSAVAAYGAFIIPKVFGEQIKLTTPENALYGFAVFYAVCMVINWWFYLRKNAEFHNP
;
A
#
# COMPACT_ATOMS: atom_id res chain seq x y z
N HIS A 1 -0.02 -6.92 31.92
CA HIS A 1 0.14 -8.17 31.19
C HIS A 1 -1.23 -8.78 30.99
N VAL A 2 -1.90 -8.47 29.88
CA VAL A 2 -2.98 -9.31 29.39
C VAL A 2 -2.26 -10.41 28.62
N SER A 3 -1.96 -11.52 29.28
CA SER A 3 -1.63 -12.74 28.56
C SER A 3 -2.86 -13.09 27.74
N PRO A 4 -2.79 -13.22 26.41
CA PRO A 4 -3.88 -13.82 25.69
C PRO A 4 -4.09 -15.19 26.32
N ASN A 5 -5.32 -15.54 26.65
CA ASN A 5 -5.70 -16.89 27.05
C ASN A 5 -5.53 -17.79 25.81
N ILE A 6 -4.30 -18.01 25.46
CA ILE A 6 -3.89 -18.97 24.46
C ILE A 6 -3.92 -20.28 25.26
N GLY A 7 -4.93 -21.09 25.04
CA GLY A 7 -4.92 -22.48 25.50
C GLY A 7 -3.54 -23.12 25.24
N SER A 8 -3.36 -24.36 25.30
CA SER A 8 -2.03 -24.96 25.03
C SER A 8 -1.41 -24.36 23.75
N THR A 9 -0.08 -24.18 23.71
CA THR A 9 0.67 -23.69 22.53
C THR A 9 0.30 -24.45 21.26
N MET A 10 0.02 -25.74 21.40
CA MET A 10 -0.47 -26.60 20.31
C MET A 10 -1.86 -26.17 19.81
N GLY A 11 -2.77 -25.81 20.73
CA GLY A 11 -4.09 -25.31 20.34
C GLY A 11 -4.04 -23.98 19.59
N ALA A 12 -3.15 -23.08 19.98
CA ALA A 12 -2.92 -21.83 19.25
C ALA A 12 -2.37 -22.09 17.82
N PHE A 13 -1.41 -23.01 17.71
CA PHE A 13 -0.82 -23.40 16.44
C PHE A 13 -1.86 -24.01 15.48
N ILE A 14 -2.70 -24.92 15.97
CA ILE A 14 -3.79 -25.51 15.18
C ILE A 14 -4.77 -24.43 14.70
N LYS A 15 -5.16 -23.48 15.56
CA LYS A 15 -6.04 -22.36 15.17
C LYS A 15 -5.43 -21.51 14.05
N ILE A 16 -4.13 -21.21 14.13
CA ILE A 16 -3.41 -20.44 13.09
C ILE A 16 -3.42 -21.21 11.75
N ILE A 17 -3.12 -22.52 11.79
CA ILE A 17 -3.14 -23.36 10.57
C ILE A 17 -4.52 -23.40 9.96
N VAL A 18 -5.56 -23.59 10.76
CA VAL A 18 -6.95 -23.63 10.26
C VAL A 18 -7.32 -22.29 9.60
N MET A 19 -6.98 -21.16 10.23
CA MET A 19 -7.24 -19.83 9.65
C MET A 19 -6.42 -19.59 8.37
N LEU A 20 -5.18 -20.06 8.31
CA LEU A 20 -4.34 -19.97 7.10
C LEU A 20 -4.93 -20.77 5.94
N ILE A 21 -5.33 -22.02 6.19
CA ILE A 21 -5.98 -22.88 5.20
C ILE A 21 -7.27 -22.24 4.69
N LEU A 22 -8.09 -21.72 5.60
CA LEU A 22 -9.33 -21.04 5.23
C LEU A 22 -9.06 -19.79 4.38
N GLY A 23 -8.08 -18.97 4.76
CA GLY A 23 -7.68 -17.78 4.01
C GLY A 23 -7.17 -18.14 2.60
N LEU A 24 -6.32 -19.15 2.48
CA LEU A 24 -5.81 -19.63 1.19
C LEU A 24 -6.93 -20.23 0.33
N SER A 25 -7.84 -20.99 0.92
CA SER A 25 -8.97 -21.60 0.18
C SER A 25 -9.93 -20.53 -0.36
N THR A 26 -10.24 -19.50 0.45
CA THR A 26 -11.10 -18.40 0.00
C THR A 26 -10.39 -17.51 -1.04
N ALA A 27 -9.08 -17.32 -0.93
CA ALA A 27 -8.29 -16.61 -1.94
C ALA A 27 -8.27 -17.40 -3.27
N ALA A 28 -8.03 -18.73 -3.23
CA ALA A 28 -8.08 -19.59 -4.40
C ALA A 28 -9.46 -19.59 -5.06
N PHE A 29 -10.54 -19.64 -4.26
CA PHE A 29 -11.90 -19.48 -4.75
C PHE A 29 -12.12 -18.13 -5.44
N GLY A 30 -11.60 -17.03 -4.86
CA GLY A 30 -11.69 -15.72 -5.47
C GLY A 30 -10.94 -15.61 -6.80
N LEU A 31 -9.76 -16.22 -6.88
CA LEU A 31 -9.02 -16.32 -8.14
C LEU A 31 -9.81 -17.10 -9.19
N TRP A 32 -10.37 -18.24 -8.82
CA TRP A 32 -11.20 -19.04 -9.72
C TRP A 32 -12.41 -18.28 -10.26
N LEU A 33 -13.07 -17.48 -9.42
CA LEU A 33 -14.17 -16.61 -9.86
C LEU A 33 -13.76 -15.57 -10.90
N MET A 34 -12.52 -15.04 -10.82
CA MET A 34 -12.07 -13.89 -11.61
C MET A 34 -11.22 -14.27 -12.83
N LEU A 35 -10.61 -15.45 -12.83
CA LEU A 35 -9.74 -15.87 -13.92
C LEU A 35 -10.55 -16.22 -15.17
N PRO A 36 -10.00 -15.96 -16.38
CA PRO A 36 -10.57 -16.47 -17.61
C PRO A 36 -10.46 -17.98 -17.64
N GLU A 37 -11.30 -18.61 -18.46
CA GLU A 37 -11.21 -20.02 -18.78
C GLU A 37 -9.84 -20.30 -19.39
N VAL A 38 -8.93 -20.87 -18.59
CA VAL A 38 -7.62 -21.32 -19.09
C VAL A 38 -7.81 -22.69 -19.71
N ALA A 39 -6.89 -23.16 -20.57
CA ALA A 39 -6.94 -24.43 -21.25
C ALA A 39 -7.13 -25.68 -20.36
N SER A 40 -7.08 -25.56 -19.06
CA SER A 40 -7.47 -26.53 -18.02
C SER A 40 -8.89 -26.34 -17.47
N GLY A 41 -9.62 -25.40 -18.03
CA GLY A 41 -11.07 -25.25 -17.94
C GLY A 41 -11.63 -24.89 -16.59
N SER A 42 -11.53 -23.64 -16.06
CA SER A 42 -12.41 -23.37 -14.92
C SER A 42 -12.38 -21.98 -14.29
N GLY A 43 -12.24 -20.92 -15.02
CA GLY A 43 -12.56 -19.59 -14.47
C GLY A 43 -13.96 -19.15 -14.88
N LEU A 44 -14.68 -18.42 -14.02
CA LEU A 44 -16.03 -17.92 -14.32
C LEU A 44 -16.04 -16.51 -14.92
N MET A 45 -14.89 -15.87 -15.10
CA MET A 45 -14.74 -14.49 -15.60
C MET A 45 -15.65 -13.45 -14.91
N ILE A 46 -15.99 -13.68 -13.64
CA ILE A 46 -16.84 -12.77 -12.88
C ILE A 46 -16.08 -11.47 -12.62
N SER A 47 -16.75 -10.34 -12.83
CA SER A 47 -16.19 -9.03 -12.53
C SER A 47 -15.66 -8.96 -11.09
N LYS A 48 -14.46 -8.42 -10.92
CA LYS A 48 -13.83 -8.20 -9.59
C LYS A 48 -14.74 -7.47 -8.60
N TRP A 49 -15.59 -6.57 -9.10
CA TRP A 49 -16.55 -5.82 -8.27
C TRP A 49 -17.65 -6.68 -7.67
N VAL A 50 -17.91 -7.85 -8.25
CA VAL A 50 -18.87 -8.85 -7.75
C VAL A 50 -18.12 -9.96 -6.99
N ALA A 51 -17.01 -10.45 -7.52
CA ALA A 51 -16.23 -11.52 -6.91
C ALA A 51 -15.67 -11.13 -5.53
N LEU A 52 -15.11 -9.93 -5.38
CA LEU A 52 -14.52 -9.49 -4.11
C LEU A 52 -15.53 -9.43 -2.94
N PRO A 53 -16.73 -8.82 -3.08
CA PRO A 53 -17.75 -8.88 -2.03
C PRO A 53 -18.17 -10.30 -1.67
N ILE A 54 -18.29 -11.19 -2.65
CA ILE A 54 -18.63 -12.61 -2.42
C ILE A 54 -17.54 -13.27 -1.57
N VAL A 55 -16.28 -13.15 -1.97
CA VAL A 55 -15.14 -13.75 -1.24
C VAL A 55 -15.01 -13.19 0.18
N ILE A 56 -15.15 -11.89 0.35
CA ILE A 56 -15.11 -11.25 1.67
C ILE A 56 -16.26 -11.76 2.55
N SER A 57 -17.49 -11.77 2.03
CA SER A 57 -18.65 -12.24 2.77
C SER A 57 -18.54 -13.71 3.16
N LEU A 58 -18.06 -14.55 2.23
CA LEU A 58 -17.82 -15.97 2.47
C LEU A 58 -16.74 -16.16 3.54
N THR A 59 -15.63 -15.43 3.45
CA THR A 59 -14.54 -15.50 4.44
C THR A 59 -15.04 -15.14 5.84
N VAL A 60 -15.80 -14.02 5.97
CA VAL A 60 -16.37 -13.59 7.25
C VAL A 60 -17.35 -14.62 7.80
N LEU A 61 -18.20 -15.19 6.94
CA LEU A 61 -19.16 -16.22 7.32
C LEU A 61 -18.42 -17.48 7.83
N LEU A 62 -17.45 -17.97 7.09
CA LEU A 62 -16.67 -19.15 7.45
C LEU A 62 -15.91 -18.93 8.77
N LEU A 63 -15.29 -17.76 8.98
CA LEU A 63 -14.64 -17.42 10.24
C LEU A 63 -15.61 -17.47 11.42
N LYS A 64 -16.84 -17.00 11.26
CA LYS A 64 -17.88 -17.04 12.31
C LYS A 64 -18.39 -18.44 12.60
N LEU A 65 -18.42 -19.30 11.58
CA LEU A 65 -18.95 -20.67 11.69
C LEU A 65 -17.91 -21.68 12.18
N LEU A 66 -16.63 -21.32 12.23
CA LEU A 66 -15.58 -22.25 12.69
C LEU A 66 -15.85 -22.74 14.11
N PRO A 67 -15.85 -24.08 14.35
CA PRO A 67 -16.13 -24.68 15.64
C PRO A 67 -14.88 -24.70 16.55
N LEU A 68 -14.25 -23.52 16.76
CA LEU A 68 -13.00 -23.38 17.52
C LEU A 68 -13.20 -23.01 19.01
N GLY A 69 -14.43 -23.20 19.53
CA GLY A 69 -14.78 -22.96 20.94
C GLY A 69 -15.33 -21.55 21.23
N SER A 70 -15.81 -21.37 22.48
CA SER A 70 -16.41 -20.10 22.95
C SER A 70 -15.40 -18.94 22.94
N ASP A 71 -14.18 -19.21 23.41
CA ASP A 71 -13.10 -18.21 23.51
C ASP A 71 -12.72 -17.64 22.14
N TYR A 72 -12.75 -18.48 21.10
CA TYR A 72 -12.52 -18.06 19.72
C TYR A 72 -13.64 -17.11 19.25
N LYS A 73 -14.90 -17.48 19.47
CA LYS A 73 -16.06 -16.66 19.07
C LYS A 73 -16.05 -15.31 19.77
N GLU A 74 -15.75 -15.29 21.06
CA GLU A 74 -15.61 -14.06 21.82
C GLU A 74 -14.45 -13.20 21.31
N GLY A 75 -13.30 -13.80 21.01
CA GLY A 75 -12.15 -13.15 20.41
C GLY A 75 -12.48 -12.52 19.05
N ILE A 76 -13.16 -13.26 18.17
CA ILE A 76 -13.62 -12.75 16.87
C ILE A 76 -14.60 -11.58 17.04
N ASN A 77 -15.60 -11.72 17.89
CA ASN A 77 -16.59 -10.66 18.13
C ASN A 77 -15.93 -9.39 18.71
N ARG A 78 -14.92 -9.53 19.56
CA ARG A 78 -14.13 -8.42 20.09
C ARG A 78 -13.34 -7.71 18.99
N GLN A 79 -12.74 -8.46 18.06
CA GLN A 79 -12.02 -7.89 16.92
C GLN A 79 -12.97 -7.14 15.98
N TYR A 80 -14.18 -7.62 15.73
CA TYR A 80 -15.15 -6.91 14.87
C TYR A 80 -15.62 -5.57 15.45
N LYS A 81 -15.50 -5.34 16.76
CA LYS A 81 -15.86 -4.04 17.36
C LYS A 81 -15.04 -2.87 16.83
N ILE A 82 -13.84 -3.11 16.28
CA ILE A 82 -13.03 -2.05 15.69
C ILE A 82 -13.72 -1.34 14.53
N PHE A 83 -14.56 -2.05 13.76
CA PHE A 83 -15.24 -1.49 12.58
C PHE A 83 -16.31 -0.45 12.92
N GLY A 84 -16.82 -0.44 14.15
CA GLY A 84 -17.70 0.62 14.65
C GLY A 84 -16.98 1.92 14.99
N ASN A 85 -15.65 1.93 15.04
CA ASN A 85 -14.88 3.10 15.38
C ASN A 85 -14.44 3.86 14.10
N LYS A 86 -14.86 5.13 13.99
CA LYS A 86 -14.50 6.00 12.84
C LYS A 86 -12.99 6.16 12.65
N HIS A 87 -12.21 6.11 13.74
CA HIS A 87 -10.75 6.21 13.67
C HIS A 87 -10.10 4.98 13.03
N THR A 88 -10.74 3.81 13.08
CA THR A 88 -10.27 2.63 12.35
C THR A 88 -10.25 2.90 10.84
N TRP A 89 -11.28 3.50 10.30
CA TRP A 89 -11.37 3.82 8.88
C TRP A 89 -10.42 4.95 8.47
N ALA A 90 -10.31 6.00 9.29
CA ALA A 90 -9.34 7.07 9.07
C ALA A 90 -7.90 6.52 9.04
N MET A 91 -7.53 5.68 10.03
CA MET A 91 -6.22 5.06 10.07
C MET A 91 -5.99 4.08 8.92
N THR A 92 -7.02 3.35 8.48
CA THR A 92 -6.94 2.46 7.32
C THR A 92 -6.54 3.23 6.06
N ILE A 93 -7.17 4.38 5.80
CA ILE A 93 -6.85 5.21 4.64
C ILE A 93 -5.44 5.79 4.76
N ILE A 94 -5.09 6.36 5.91
CA ILE A 94 -3.76 6.95 6.15
C ILE A 94 -2.67 5.88 6.07
N TYR A 95 -2.89 4.69 6.61
CA TYR A 95 -1.92 3.61 6.54
C TYR A 95 -1.78 3.02 5.14
N THR A 96 -2.85 3.03 4.35
CA THR A 96 -2.80 2.70 2.92
C THR A 96 -1.93 3.70 2.16
N MET A 97 -1.98 4.99 2.49
CA MET A 97 -1.08 5.99 1.93
C MET A 97 0.39 5.67 2.24
N THR A 98 0.73 5.35 3.47
CA THR A 98 2.12 5.13 3.89
C THR A 98 2.62 3.73 3.52
N PHE A 99 2.03 2.68 4.06
CA PHE A 99 2.47 1.31 3.86
C PHE A 99 2.08 0.75 2.50
N GLY A 100 0.87 1.04 2.02
CA GLY A 100 0.41 0.62 0.70
C GLY A 100 1.29 1.17 -0.41
N SER A 101 1.63 2.47 -0.33
CA SER A 101 2.53 3.10 -1.29
C SER A 101 3.94 2.53 -1.20
N PHE A 102 4.46 2.27 0.00
CA PHE A 102 5.77 1.66 0.18
C PHE A 102 5.89 0.32 -0.56
N ILE A 103 4.93 -0.59 -0.35
CA ILE A 103 4.96 -1.91 -1.00
C ILE A 103 4.74 -1.79 -2.50
N GLY A 104 3.78 -0.98 -2.92
CA GLY A 104 3.45 -0.82 -4.34
C GLY A 104 4.58 -0.18 -5.14
N TYR A 105 5.24 0.81 -4.60
CA TYR A 105 6.38 1.45 -5.27
C TYR A 105 7.61 0.57 -5.37
N ALA A 106 7.79 -0.41 -4.48
CA ALA A 106 8.91 -1.34 -4.58
C ALA A 106 8.92 -2.10 -5.92
N ALA A 107 7.76 -2.56 -6.38
CA ALA A 107 7.63 -3.18 -7.70
C ALA A 107 7.62 -2.14 -8.84
N THR A 108 7.01 -0.98 -8.61
CA THR A 108 6.83 0.06 -9.64
C THR A 108 8.13 0.75 -10.01
N LEU A 109 9.06 0.96 -9.07
CA LEU A 109 10.36 1.56 -9.37
C LEU A 109 11.15 0.71 -10.38
N ALA A 110 11.19 -0.61 -10.18
CA ALA A 110 11.86 -1.53 -11.11
C ALA A 110 11.20 -1.49 -12.50
N LEU A 111 9.87 -1.49 -12.55
CA LEU A 111 9.10 -1.40 -13.79
C LEU A 111 9.38 -0.06 -14.51
N SER A 112 9.36 1.05 -13.79
CA SER A 112 9.60 2.40 -14.34
C SER A 112 11.02 2.51 -14.92
N ILE A 113 12.03 2.04 -14.20
CA ILE A 113 13.41 2.05 -14.70
C ILE A 113 13.52 1.25 -16.01
N LYS A 114 12.92 0.06 -16.04
CA LYS A 114 12.99 -0.82 -17.20
C LYS A 114 12.26 -0.25 -18.41
N VAL A 115 11.06 0.31 -18.24
CA VAL A 115 10.20 0.70 -19.37
C VAL A 115 10.47 2.13 -19.80
N ILE A 116 10.66 3.05 -18.86
CA ILE A 116 10.79 4.49 -19.19
C ILE A 116 12.23 4.85 -19.56
N PHE A 117 13.20 4.28 -18.85
CA PHE A 117 14.61 4.61 -19.07
C PHE A 117 15.37 3.55 -19.87
N GLY A 118 14.86 2.32 -19.95
CA GLY A 118 15.47 1.23 -20.70
C GLY A 118 15.21 1.27 -22.21
N PHE A 119 14.31 2.17 -22.67
CA PHE A 119 14.01 2.38 -24.09
C PHE A 119 14.18 3.85 -24.45
N GLN A 120 14.54 4.12 -25.71
CA GLN A 120 14.48 5.44 -26.31
C GLN A 120 13.06 5.72 -26.78
N HIS A 121 12.63 6.95 -26.66
CA HIS A 121 11.30 7.37 -27.09
C HIS A 121 11.48 8.36 -28.24
N ILE A 122 11.34 7.87 -29.48
CA ILE A 122 11.65 8.59 -30.69
C ILE A 122 10.45 8.71 -31.62
N MET A 123 10.38 9.79 -32.35
CA MET A 123 9.33 10.02 -33.34
C MET A 123 9.73 9.33 -34.65
N VAL A 124 8.91 8.37 -35.11
CA VAL A 124 9.04 7.70 -36.39
C VAL A 124 7.75 7.93 -37.17
N ASP A 125 7.86 8.50 -38.36
CA ASP A 125 6.70 8.83 -39.24
C ASP A 125 5.56 9.58 -38.53
N GLY A 126 5.92 10.47 -37.58
CA GLY A 126 4.95 11.26 -36.82
C GLY A 126 4.30 10.52 -35.63
N ILE A 127 4.72 9.29 -35.34
CA ILE A 127 4.24 8.49 -34.22
C ILE A 127 5.39 8.28 -33.22
N MET A 128 5.11 8.54 -31.93
CA MET A 128 6.07 8.25 -30.87
C MET A 128 6.18 6.73 -30.67
N THR A 129 7.40 6.20 -30.83
CA THR A 129 7.72 4.79 -30.60
C THR A 129 8.51 4.61 -29.32
N HIS A 130 8.39 3.44 -28.68
CA HIS A 130 8.98 3.10 -27.40
C HIS A 130 9.70 1.73 -27.45
N ASP A 131 10.13 1.32 -28.64
CA ASP A 131 10.61 -0.04 -28.91
C ASP A 131 12.14 -0.14 -29.02
N THR A 132 12.82 0.98 -29.22
CA THR A 132 14.27 1.01 -29.37
C THR A 132 14.96 0.93 -28.01
N ILE A 133 15.80 -0.08 -27.80
CA ILE A 133 16.56 -0.24 -26.55
C ILE A 133 17.50 0.94 -26.36
N ASN A 134 17.49 1.54 -25.17
CA ASN A 134 18.43 2.60 -24.80
C ASN A 134 19.78 1.98 -24.38
N PRO A 135 20.87 2.16 -25.16
CA PRO A 135 22.18 1.60 -24.81
C PRO A 135 22.76 2.23 -23.53
N ASN A 136 22.34 3.46 -23.19
CA ASN A 136 22.78 4.19 -22.00
C ASN A 136 21.77 4.07 -20.85
N GLY A 137 20.73 3.24 -21.01
CA GLY A 137 19.68 3.08 -20.03
C GLY A 137 20.17 2.49 -18.71
N PRO A 138 19.70 3.04 -17.56
CA PRO A 138 20.09 2.53 -16.25
C PRO A 138 19.53 1.12 -16.01
N SER A 139 20.34 0.27 -15.37
CA SER A 139 19.89 -1.07 -14.99
C SER A 139 18.92 -1.03 -13.80
N ALA A 140 17.74 -1.60 -13.95
CA ALA A 140 16.78 -1.72 -12.85
C ALA A 140 17.35 -2.51 -11.65
N LEU A 141 18.17 -3.55 -11.90
CA LEU A 141 18.81 -4.33 -10.85
C LEU A 141 19.77 -3.51 -9.99
N THR A 142 20.41 -2.49 -10.58
CA THR A 142 21.36 -1.63 -9.87
C THR A 142 20.65 -0.65 -8.92
N TYR A 143 19.47 -0.18 -9.25
CA TYR A 143 18.86 0.97 -8.56
C TYR A 143 17.54 0.66 -7.85
N ALA A 144 16.77 -0.35 -8.30
CA ALA A 144 15.41 -0.57 -7.79
C ALA A 144 15.34 -0.93 -6.29
N TRP A 145 16.36 -1.56 -5.75
CA TRP A 145 16.44 -1.93 -4.33
C TRP A 145 16.60 -0.71 -3.41
N MET A 146 17.17 0.40 -3.90
CA MET A 146 17.51 1.57 -3.09
C MET A 146 16.29 2.19 -2.41
N GLY A 147 15.18 2.30 -3.13
CA GLY A 147 13.94 2.85 -2.59
C GLY A 147 13.41 2.02 -1.42
N ALA A 148 13.24 0.73 -1.63
CA ALA A 148 12.75 -0.17 -0.59
C ALA A 148 13.70 -0.24 0.62
N PHE A 149 15.01 -0.22 0.39
CA PHE A 149 16.02 -0.22 1.45
C PHE A 149 15.95 1.05 2.31
N VAL A 150 15.96 2.23 1.69
CA VAL A 150 15.87 3.51 2.40
C VAL A 150 14.55 3.61 3.17
N GLY A 151 13.42 3.29 2.53
CA GLY A 151 12.12 3.33 3.18
C GLY A 151 11.97 2.34 4.32
N ALA A 152 12.61 1.16 4.26
CA ALA A 152 12.60 0.20 5.36
C ALA A 152 13.46 0.68 6.55
N LEU A 153 14.67 1.17 6.30
CA LEU A 153 15.60 1.60 7.35
C LEU A 153 15.12 2.85 8.09
N ILE A 154 14.39 3.75 7.43
CA ILE A 154 13.98 5.01 8.03
C ILE A 154 12.72 4.88 8.92
N ARG A 155 12.02 3.73 8.92
CA ARG A 155 10.81 3.52 9.72
C ARG A 155 11.00 3.75 11.22
N PRO A 156 12.03 3.20 11.88
CA PRO A 156 12.28 3.46 13.30
C PRO A 156 12.51 4.94 13.58
N VAL A 157 13.22 5.64 12.68
CA VAL A 157 13.45 7.09 12.78
C VAL A 157 12.12 7.84 12.72
N GLY A 158 11.20 7.43 11.84
CA GLY A 158 9.84 7.97 11.78
C GLY A 158 9.08 7.82 13.09
N GLY A 159 9.19 6.66 13.75
CA GLY A 159 8.62 6.44 15.08
C GLY A 159 9.21 7.38 16.13
N MET A 160 10.55 7.47 16.20
CA MET A 160 11.24 8.38 17.15
C MET A 160 10.90 9.86 16.95
N ILE A 161 10.75 10.31 15.69
CA ILE A 161 10.32 11.67 15.38
C ILE A 161 8.87 11.87 15.83
N ALA A 162 8.00 10.89 15.56
CA ALA A 162 6.59 10.93 15.96
C ALA A 162 6.43 10.95 17.48
N ASP A 163 7.28 10.26 18.24
CA ASP A 163 7.27 10.30 19.71
C ASP A 163 7.53 11.69 20.27
N LYS A 164 8.34 12.50 19.58
CA LYS A 164 8.68 13.86 19.99
C LYS A 164 7.70 14.92 19.50
N MET A 165 7.20 14.77 18.27
CA MET A 165 6.40 15.80 17.60
C MET A 165 4.90 15.49 17.60
N GLY A 166 4.50 14.24 17.90
CA GLY A 166 3.16 13.71 17.70
C GLY A 166 3.02 13.06 16.31
N GLY A 167 2.33 11.92 16.27
CA GLY A 167 2.22 11.12 15.06
C GLY A 167 1.47 11.84 13.93
N ALA A 168 0.38 12.52 14.24
CA ALA A 168 -0.43 13.20 13.23
C ALA A 168 0.32 14.38 12.58
N LYS A 169 1.12 15.12 13.34
CA LYS A 169 1.91 16.23 12.81
C LYS A 169 3.00 15.74 11.85
N VAL A 170 3.68 14.64 12.21
CA VAL A 170 4.66 14.00 11.34
C VAL A 170 3.97 13.49 10.08
N THR A 171 2.85 12.79 10.22
CA THR A 171 2.04 12.30 9.08
C THR A 171 1.63 13.45 8.15
N GLN A 172 1.26 14.60 8.68
CA GLN A 172 0.90 15.79 7.88
C GLN A 172 2.07 16.29 7.03
N ILE A 173 3.24 16.42 7.64
CA ILE A 173 4.45 16.89 6.95
C ILE A 173 4.86 15.92 5.86
N ILE A 174 4.92 14.62 6.18
CA ILE A 174 5.34 13.64 5.19
C ILE A 174 4.34 13.53 4.04
N SER A 175 3.04 13.68 4.29
CA SER A 175 2.02 13.67 3.24
C SER A 175 2.22 14.82 2.25
N ALA A 176 2.55 16.02 2.75
CA ALA A 176 2.85 17.17 1.90
C ALA A 176 4.10 16.92 1.03
N VAL A 177 5.16 16.35 1.63
CA VAL A 177 6.38 15.98 0.89
C VAL A 177 6.10 14.86 -0.11
N MET A 178 5.25 13.89 0.22
CA MET A 178 4.82 12.82 -0.71
C MET A 178 4.07 13.39 -1.92
N VAL A 179 3.17 14.36 -1.72
CA VAL A 179 2.49 15.05 -2.83
C VAL A 179 3.52 15.75 -3.73
N ALA A 180 4.42 16.54 -3.16
CA ALA A 180 5.44 17.25 -3.93
C ALA A 180 6.38 16.29 -4.68
N SER A 181 6.83 15.23 -4.00
CA SER A 181 7.71 14.22 -4.61
C SER A 181 7.01 13.45 -5.74
N ALA A 182 5.73 13.05 -5.54
CA ALA A 182 4.97 12.35 -6.57
C ALA A 182 4.77 13.23 -7.82
N LEU A 183 4.48 14.52 -7.65
CA LEU A 183 4.38 15.47 -8.77
C LEU A 183 5.73 15.67 -9.47
N GLY A 184 6.82 15.74 -8.72
CA GLY A 184 8.18 15.85 -9.28
C GLY A 184 8.59 14.59 -10.03
N VAL A 185 8.31 13.41 -9.49
CA VAL A 185 8.56 12.12 -10.18
C VAL A 185 7.73 12.06 -11.47
N ALA A 186 6.43 12.46 -11.42
CA ALA A 186 5.56 12.51 -12.59
C ALA A 186 6.14 13.43 -13.67
N TYR A 187 6.65 14.60 -13.28
CA TYR A 187 7.27 15.54 -14.21
C TYR A 187 8.46 14.94 -14.94
N PHE A 188 9.44 14.38 -14.20
CA PHE A 188 10.63 13.79 -14.83
C PHE A 188 10.29 12.52 -15.62
N MET A 189 9.32 11.74 -15.17
CA MET A 189 8.81 10.58 -15.89
C MET A 189 8.21 10.98 -17.25
N LYS A 190 7.43 12.05 -17.28
CA LYS A 190 6.86 12.61 -18.51
C LYS A 190 7.93 13.10 -19.48
N GLN A 191 8.94 13.83 -18.96
CA GLN A 191 10.04 14.32 -19.80
C GLN A 191 10.85 13.16 -20.38
N ALA A 192 11.18 12.16 -19.56
CA ALA A 192 11.92 10.98 -20.01
C ALA A 192 11.14 10.20 -21.08
N TYR A 193 9.84 10.01 -20.90
CA TYR A 193 8.99 9.24 -21.80
C TYR A 193 8.68 9.94 -23.14
N ALA A 194 9.08 11.19 -23.27
CA ALA A 194 9.00 11.98 -24.50
C ALA A 194 10.38 12.31 -25.10
N SER A 195 11.47 11.64 -24.63
CA SER A 195 12.83 11.98 -25.02
C SER A 195 13.55 10.82 -25.70
N ALA A 196 14.37 11.13 -26.69
CA ALA A 196 15.28 10.19 -27.30
C ALA A 196 16.46 9.83 -26.36
N THR A 197 16.72 10.65 -25.34
CA THR A 197 17.77 10.48 -24.32
C THR A 197 17.16 10.47 -22.91
N PRO A 198 16.31 9.48 -22.55
CA PRO A 198 15.60 9.47 -21.29
C PRO A 198 16.52 9.40 -20.06
N GLU A 199 17.73 8.86 -20.20
CA GLU A 199 18.75 8.75 -19.16
C GLU A 199 19.13 10.09 -18.52
N GLU A 200 19.01 11.21 -19.24
CA GLU A 200 19.29 12.56 -18.71
C GLU A 200 18.36 12.93 -17.55
N PHE A 201 17.15 12.39 -17.54
CA PHE A 201 16.15 12.62 -16.50
C PHE A 201 16.18 11.59 -15.37
N PHE A 202 17.06 10.58 -15.46
CA PHE A 202 17.06 9.45 -14.54
C PHE A 202 17.41 9.83 -13.10
N TYR A 203 18.50 10.58 -12.88
CA TYR A 203 18.95 10.91 -11.53
C TYR A 203 17.95 11.77 -10.76
N PRO A 204 17.40 12.86 -11.29
CA PRO A 204 16.37 13.62 -10.58
C PRO A 204 15.10 12.80 -10.32
N PHE A 205 14.69 11.95 -11.27
CA PHE A 205 13.62 10.97 -11.05
C PHE A 205 13.92 10.04 -9.88
N LEU A 206 15.11 9.40 -9.87
CA LEU A 206 15.52 8.46 -8.84
C LEU A 206 15.57 9.12 -7.44
N ILE A 207 16.18 10.30 -7.35
CA ILE A 207 16.29 11.03 -6.07
C ILE A 207 14.90 11.31 -5.51
N LEU A 208 13.98 11.85 -6.30
CA LEU A 208 12.62 12.14 -5.86
C LEU A 208 11.84 10.86 -5.50
N PHE A 209 12.07 9.77 -6.23
CA PHE A 209 11.45 8.49 -5.93
C PHE A 209 11.99 7.91 -4.61
N VAL A 210 13.29 8.03 -4.33
CA VAL A 210 13.89 7.63 -3.05
C VAL A 210 13.38 8.50 -1.90
N VAL A 211 13.20 9.82 -2.11
CA VAL A 211 12.55 10.70 -1.14
C VAL A 211 11.12 10.24 -0.87
N LEU A 212 10.36 9.89 -1.91
CA LEU A 212 9.01 9.35 -1.76
C LEU A 212 9.00 8.08 -0.91
N PHE A 213 9.94 7.15 -1.13
CA PHE A 213 10.12 5.97 -0.28
C PHE A 213 10.49 6.31 1.17
N ALA A 214 11.39 7.28 1.37
CA ALA A 214 11.76 7.73 2.70
C ALA A 214 10.53 8.29 3.45
N MET A 215 9.71 9.09 2.78
CA MET A 215 8.48 9.62 3.37
C MET A 215 7.47 8.53 3.71
N THR A 216 7.29 7.52 2.84
CA THR A 216 6.43 6.37 3.17
C THR A 216 6.96 5.61 4.37
N GLY A 217 8.27 5.47 4.52
CA GLY A 217 8.90 4.82 5.68
C GLY A 217 8.68 5.59 6.98
N ILE A 218 8.94 6.90 7.00
CA ILE A 218 8.69 7.78 8.16
C ILE A 218 7.20 7.74 8.52
N GLY A 219 6.32 7.81 7.51
CA GLY A 219 4.88 7.74 7.68
C GLY A 219 4.41 6.42 8.28
N ASN A 220 5.04 5.32 7.94
CA ASN A 220 4.80 4.02 8.57
C ASN A 220 5.04 4.09 10.09
N GLY A 221 6.18 4.61 10.52
CA GLY A 221 6.51 4.78 11.94
C GLY A 221 5.52 5.71 12.65
N SER A 222 5.18 6.85 12.05
CA SER A 222 4.26 7.82 12.65
C SER A 222 2.82 7.29 12.76
N THR A 223 2.36 6.51 11.79
CA THR A 223 1.01 5.91 11.82
C THR A 223 0.90 4.83 12.90
N PHE A 224 1.93 4.00 13.08
CA PHE A 224 1.96 3.02 14.17
C PHE A 224 1.84 3.69 15.54
N ARG A 225 2.57 4.79 15.74
CA ARG A 225 2.48 5.57 16.97
C ARG A 225 1.07 6.15 17.15
N THR A 226 0.50 6.77 16.12
CA THR A 226 -0.86 7.32 16.18
C THR A 226 -1.88 6.25 16.57
N ILE A 227 -1.83 5.06 15.96
CA ILE A 227 -2.73 3.96 16.30
C ILE A 227 -2.58 3.57 17.78
N SER A 228 -1.36 3.49 18.29
CA SER A 228 -1.10 3.11 19.68
C SER A 228 -1.61 4.14 20.71
N GLN A 229 -1.80 5.40 20.31
CA GLN A 229 -2.32 6.46 21.16
C GLN A 229 -3.85 6.61 21.05
N VAL A 230 -4.41 6.36 19.87
CA VAL A 230 -5.85 6.51 19.61
C VAL A 230 -6.65 5.31 20.11
N PHE A 231 -6.08 4.11 20.05
CA PHE A 231 -6.77 2.88 20.42
C PHE A 231 -6.21 2.30 21.72
N ASN A 232 -7.10 1.73 22.54
CA ASN A 232 -6.69 1.03 23.74
C ASN A 232 -5.87 -0.24 23.39
N LYS A 233 -5.20 -0.83 24.39
CA LYS A 233 -4.33 -1.99 24.20
C LYS A 233 -5.01 -3.21 23.58
N GLU A 234 -6.32 -3.35 23.77
CA GLU A 234 -7.08 -4.48 23.22
C GLU A 234 -7.44 -4.26 21.73
N GLN A 235 -7.64 -3.01 21.32
CA GLN A 235 -8.05 -2.64 19.97
C GLN A 235 -6.86 -2.35 19.05
N ALA A 236 -5.76 -1.85 19.59
CA ALA A 236 -4.60 -1.43 18.78
C ALA A 236 -4.06 -2.59 17.91
N GLY A 237 -3.92 -3.80 18.45
CA GLY A 237 -3.49 -4.97 17.69
C GLY A 237 -4.41 -5.33 16.53
N PRO A 238 -5.71 -5.55 16.76
CA PRO A 238 -6.69 -5.78 15.70
C PRO A 238 -6.74 -4.66 14.65
N VAL A 239 -6.66 -3.38 15.06
CA VAL A 239 -6.63 -2.24 14.12
C VAL A 239 -5.38 -2.26 13.26
N LEU A 240 -4.20 -2.50 13.86
CA LEU A 240 -2.95 -2.65 13.11
C LEU A 240 -3.01 -3.81 12.12
N GLY A 241 -3.54 -4.96 12.54
CA GLY A 241 -3.74 -6.10 11.65
C GLY A 241 -4.64 -5.79 10.46
N TRP A 242 -5.79 -5.17 10.72
CA TRP A 242 -6.74 -4.76 9.67
C TRP A 242 -6.14 -3.73 8.72
N THR A 243 -5.59 -2.63 9.25
CA THR A 243 -5.02 -1.56 8.44
C THR A 243 -3.86 -2.05 7.58
N SER A 244 -3.02 -2.95 8.14
CA SER A 244 -1.91 -3.57 7.40
C SER A 244 -2.40 -4.48 6.28
N ALA A 245 -3.42 -5.29 6.54
CA ALA A 245 -4.01 -6.17 5.54
C ALA A 245 -4.62 -5.37 4.36
N VAL A 246 -5.37 -4.31 4.66
CA VAL A 246 -5.93 -3.43 3.61
C VAL A 246 -4.82 -2.70 2.86
N ALA A 247 -3.84 -2.13 3.56
CA ALA A 247 -2.74 -1.43 2.93
C ALA A 247 -1.88 -2.33 2.04
N ALA A 248 -1.75 -3.63 2.35
CA ALA A 248 -1.02 -4.59 1.54
C ALA A 248 -1.57 -4.72 0.11
N TYR A 249 -2.84 -4.38 -0.15
CA TYR A 249 -3.39 -4.30 -1.51
C TYR A 249 -2.67 -3.25 -2.38
N GLY A 250 -1.94 -2.31 -1.80
CA GLY A 250 -1.06 -1.41 -2.53
C GLY A 250 -0.05 -2.12 -3.42
N ALA A 251 0.44 -3.30 -3.00
CA ALA A 251 1.33 -4.15 -3.79
C ALA A 251 0.72 -4.58 -5.14
N PHE A 252 -0.59 -4.65 -5.23
CA PHE A 252 -1.31 -5.04 -6.44
C PHE A 252 -1.84 -3.81 -7.20
N ILE A 253 -2.46 -2.87 -6.49
CA ILE A 253 -3.13 -1.73 -7.10
C ILE A 253 -2.14 -0.80 -7.79
N ILE A 254 -1.03 -0.46 -7.13
CA ILE A 254 -0.08 0.53 -7.64
C ILE A 254 0.61 0.04 -8.92
N PRO A 255 1.25 -1.15 -8.98
CA PRO A 255 1.84 -1.64 -10.21
C PRO A 255 0.83 -1.82 -11.34
N LYS A 256 -0.42 -2.22 -11.01
CA LYS A 256 -1.49 -2.36 -11.99
C LYS A 256 -1.84 -1.01 -12.63
N VAL A 257 -2.05 0.04 -11.82
CA VAL A 257 -2.36 1.39 -12.32
C VAL A 257 -1.21 1.90 -13.19
N PHE A 258 0.04 1.73 -12.76
CA PHE A 258 1.19 2.08 -13.59
C PHE A 258 1.21 1.33 -14.92
N GLY A 259 1.03 0.01 -14.89
CA GLY A 259 1.02 -0.81 -16.10
C GLY A 259 -0.10 -0.42 -17.08
N GLU A 260 -1.28 -0.07 -16.58
CA GLU A 260 -2.38 0.45 -17.39
C GLU A 260 -2.04 1.80 -18.02
N GLN A 261 -1.44 2.72 -17.26
CA GLN A 261 -1.04 4.05 -17.77
C GLN A 261 0.13 3.97 -18.76
N ILE A 262 1.08 3.05 -18.57
CA ILE A 262 2.14 2.80 -19.55
C ILE A 262 1.54 2.34 -20.89
N LYS A 263 0.55 1.45 -20.86
CA LYS A 263 -0.15 1.01 -22.09
C LYS A 263 -0.89 2.13 -22.80
N LEU A 264 -1.33 3.14 -22.07
CA LEU A 264 -1.98 4.35 -22.60
C LEU A 264 -0.98 5.45 -22.98
N THR A 265 0.32 5.17 -22.90
CA THR A 265 1.41 6.13 -23.16
C THR A 265 1.43 7.37 -22.25
N THR A 266 0.83 7.26 -21.08
CA THR A 266 0.72 8.35 -20.09
C THR A 266 1.13 7.87 -18.69
N PRO A 267 2.37 7.33 -18.50
CA PRO A 267 2.78 6.72 -17.23
C PRO A 267 2.75 7.67 -16.03
N GLU A 268 2.93 8.98 -16.27
CA GLU A 268 2.89 10.04 -15.25
C GLU A 268 1.50 10.19 -14.61
N ASN A 269 0.42 9.85 -15.31
CA ASN A 269 -0.96 9.98 -14.81
C ASN A 269 -1.21 9.12 -13.56
N ALA A 270 -0.52 8.00 -13.43
CA ALA A 270 -0.57 7.19 -12.20
C ALA A 270 -0.14 8.00 -10.97
N LEU A 271 0.95 8.75 -11.09
CA LEU A 271 1.50 9.57 -10.01
C LEU A 271 0.64 10.80 -9.71
N TYR A 272 0.01 11.41 -10.70
CA TYR A 272 -0.97 12.46 -10.46
C TYR A 272 -2.16 11.94 -9.64
N GLY A 273 -2.66 10.74 -9.97
CA GLY A 273 -3.70 10.08 -9.18
C GLY A 273 -3.27 9.81 -7.73
N PHE A 274 -2.06 9.34 -7.53
CA PHE A 274 -1.52 9.12 -6.17
C PHE A 274 -1.28 10.44 -5.42
N ALA A 275 -0.82 11.50 -6.08
CA ALA A 275 -0.69 12.82 -5.45
C ALA A 275 -2.04 13.34 -4.94
N VAL A 276 -3.12 13.18 -5.72
CA VAL A 276 -4.49 13.51 -5.28
C VAL A 276 -4.89 12.65 -4.07
N PHE A 277 -4.62 11.35 -4.10
CA PHE A 277 -4.90 10.47 -2.97
C PHE A 277 -4.14 10.91 -1.70
N TYR A 278 -2.88 11.30 -1.82
CA TYR A 278 -2.08 11.80 -0.68
C TYR A 278 -2.62 13.12 -0.13
N ALA A 279 -3.08 14.02 -1.01
CA ALA A 279 -3.74 15.24 -0.59
C ALA A 279 -5.05 14.96 0.17
N VAL A 280 -5.85 14.00 -0.27
CA VAL A 280 -7.04 13.55 0.45
C VAL A 280 -6.67 12.98 1.83
N CYS A 281 -5.64 12.14 1.91
CA CYS A 281 -5.14 11.60 3.19
C CYS A 281 -4.66 12.72 4.12
N MET A 282 -4.01 13.75 3.58
CA MET A 282 -3.59 14.94 4.34
C MET A 282 -4.79 15.69 4.94
N VAL A 283 -5.88 15.85 4.17
CA VAL A 283 -7.13 16.43 4.67
C VAL A 283 -7.77 15.56 5.76
N ILE A 284 -7.83 14.24 5.57
CA ILE A 284 -8.35 13.30 6.56
C ILE A 284 -7.52 13.37 7.86
N ASN A 285 -6.19 13.34 7.76
CA ASN A 285 -5.31 13.46 8.91
C ASN A 285 -5.53 14.77 9.67
N TRP A 286 -5.60 15.89 8.96
CA TRP A 286 -5.89 17.18 9.55
C TRP A 286 -7.26 17.19 10.24
N TRP A 287 -8.29 16.69 9.59
CA TRP A 287 -9.66 16.70 10.11
C TRP A 287 -9.81 15.86 11.39
N PHE A 288 -9.23 14.69 11.42
CA PHE A 288 -9.40 13.76 12.55
C PHE A 288 -8.42 14.05 13.70
N TYR A 289 -7.21 14.59 13.41
CA TYR A 289 -6.13 14.60 14.40
C TYR A 289 -5.42 15.95 14.59
N LEU A 290 -5.56 16.93 13.71
CA LEU A 290 -4.83 18.20 13.83
C LEU A 290 -5.70 19.44 14.03
N ARG A 291 -6.99 19.38 13.71
CA ARG A 291 -7.89 20.52 14.00
C ARG A 291 -8.02 20.73 15.51
N LYS A 292 -8.28 21.97 15.94
CA LYS A 292 -8.35 22.36 17.37
C LYS A 292 -9.30 21.53 18.22
N ASN A 293 -10.42 21.08 17.63
CA ASN A 293 -11.46 20.30 18.33
C ASN A 293 -11.42 18.81 17.92
N ALA A 294 -10.24 18.30 17.56
CA ALA A 294 -10.10 16.86 17.28
C ALA A 294 -10.25 16.06 18.59
N GLU A 295 -10.92 14.91 18.50
CA GLU A 295 -11.13 14.00 19.64
C GLU A 295 -9.78 13.52 20.23
N PHE A 296 -8.80 13.28 19.35
CA PHE A 296 -7.41 13.02 19.69
C PHE A 296 -6.56 14.08 18.98
N HIS A 297 -6.06 15.04 19.73
CA HIS A 297 -5.26 16.10 19.14
C HIS A 297 -3.80 15.69 19.10
N ASN A 298 -3.25 15.56 17.89
CA ASN A 298 -1.85 15.21 17.58
C ASN A 298 -1.34 13.98 18.37
N PRO A 299 -2.04 12.84 18.29
CA PRO A 299 -1.67 11.63 19.01
C PRO A 299 -0.32 11.07 18.59
#